data_8c0866c659d541c371d3f9ad1b3ad776
#
_entry.id   8c0866c659d541c371d3f9ad1b3ad776
#
_cell.length_a   1.000
_cell.length_b   1.000
_cell.length_c   1.000
_cell.angle_alpha   90.00
_cell.angle_beta   90.00
_cell.angle_gamma   90.00
#
_symmetry.space_group_name_H-M   'P 1'
#
loop_
_entity.id
_entity.type
_entity.pdbx_description
1 polymer ?
#
loop_
_entity_poly.entity_id
_entity_poly.type
_entity_poly.pdbx_seq_one_letter_code
_entity_poly.pdbx_strand_id
1 'polypeptide(L)'
;MHLQKNHILFLSNIKMKIIRLSTVILALLISAVLEAKDVKTMFLSTPDSIMTMVDKSGRERLLMPADSADVVRNALGGEVRISVLEDNLIVFHSSEARVLEYRMLPTEKGDSLLCLIDTYFGPVGESTVTFYDCDWNMTGRFDLREFCDKSAIFNSVKNVSDGALFPELENPLISASFDKKREEVLVMTSCLPVLNDEEKNKQKIIKVQTNLKWGGKTFKRCE
;
A
#
# COMPACT_ATOMS: atom_id res chain seq x y z
N MET A 1 -64.37 26.14 -22.63
CA MET A 1 -63.08 26.76 -22.33
C MET A 1 -62.41 26.25 -21.05
N HIS A 2 -63.11 25.93 -20.00
CA HIS A 2 -62.57 25.44 -18.70
C HIS A 2 -61.98 24.01 -18.72
N LEU A 3 -62.61 23.08 -19.46
CA LEU A 3 -62.16 21.67 -19.54
C LEU A 3 -60.81 21.52 -20.25
N GLN A 4 -60.51 22.29 -21.25
CA GLN A 4 -59.26 22.23 -22.00
C GLN A 4 -58.05 22.74 -21.20
N LYS A 5 -58.28 23.71 -20.32
CA LYS A 5 -57.23 24.28 -19.44
C LYS A 5 -56.84 23.27 -18.33
N ASN A 6 -57.77 22.52 -17.80
CA ASN A 6 -57.53 21.50 -16.77
C ASN A 6 -56.77 20.30 -17.37
N HIS A 7 -57.03 19.94 -18.63
CA HIS A 7 -56.33 18.84 -19.31
C HIS A 7 -54.84 19.18 -19.58
N ILE A 8 -54.56 20.43 -19.96
CA ILE A 8 -53.20 20.92 -20.21
C ILE A 8 -52.39 20.96 -18.90
N LEU A 9 -53.00 21.43 -17.80
CA LEU A 9 -52.37 21.45 -16.48
C LEU A 9 -52.09 20.02 -15.96
N PHE A 10 -52.99 19.07 -16.19
CA PHE A 10 -52.82 17.66 -15.81
C PHE A 10 -51.65 17.03 -16.57
N LEU A 11 -51.56 17.24 -17.89
CA LEU A 11 -50.47 16.73 -18.70
C LEU A 11 -49.10 17.36 -18.33
N SER A 12 -49.09 18.65 -18.00
CA SER A 12 -47.89 19.34 -17.52
C SER A 12 -47.39 18.77 -16.21
N ASN A 13 -48.30 18.48 -15.25
CA ASN A 13 -47.91 17.86 -13.98
C ASN A 13 -47.38 16.43 -14.13
N ILE A 14 -47.95 15.65 -15.07
CA ILE A 14 -47.41 14.29 -15.36
C ILE A 14 -46.01 14.39 -15.98
N LYS A 15 -45.81 15.29 -16.95
CA LYS A 15 -44.48 15.50 -17.55
C LYS A 15 -43.42 15.90 -16.52
N MET A 16 -43.75 16.83 -15.61
CA MET A 16 -42.83 17.21 -14.52
C MET A 16 -42.52 16.06 -13.56
N LYS A 17 -43.49 15.20 -13.22
CA LYS A 17 -43.26 14.01 -12.38
C LYS A 17 -42.35 13.01 -13.08
N ILE A 18 -42.54 12.77 -14.37
CA ILE A 18 -41.71 11.87 -15.18
C ILE A 18 -40.25 12.40 -15.27
N ILE A 19 -40.09 13.68 -15.52
CA ILE A 19 -38.76 14.33 -15.58
C ILE A 19 -38.05 14.20 -14.22
N ARG A 20 -38.72 14.48 -13.11
CA ARG A 20 -38.15 14.33 -11.77
C ARG A 20 -37.77 12.87 -11.44
N LEU A 21 -38.62 11.93 -11.85
CA LEU A 21 -38.33 10.50 -11.65
C LEU A 21 -37.13 10.05 -12.49
N SER A 22 -37.04 10.51 -13.75
CA SER A 22 -35.90 10.16 -14.61
C SER A 22 -34.58 10.77 -14.13
N THR A 23 -34.60 11.99 -13.57
CA THR A 23 -33.38 12.60 -12.97
C THR A 23 -32.93 11.88 -11.72
N VAL A 24 -33.86 11.42 -10.88
CA VAL A 24 -33.54 10.61 -9.69
C VAL A 24 -32.96 9.25 -10.08
N ILE A 25 -33.56 8.58 -11.06
CA ILE A 25 -33.04 7.28 -11.58
C ILE A 25 -31.66 7.48 -12.21
N LEU A 26 -31.44 8.54 -12.98
CA LEU A 26 -30.13 8.85 -13.58
C LEU A 26 -29.08 9.14 -12.50
N ALA A 27 -29.43 9.88 -11.44
CA ALA A 27 -28.54 10.16 -10.31
C ALA A 27 -28.19 8.86 -9.54
N LEU A 28 -29.15 7.95 -9.35
CA LEU A 28 -28.93 6.64 -8.74
C LEU A 28 -28.07 5.72 -9.62
N LEU A 29 -28.20 5.79 -10.93
CA LEU A 29 -27.36 5.01 -11.86
C LEU A 29 -25.92 5.54 -11.89
N ILE A 30 -25.70 6.85 -11.76
CA ILE A 30 -24.35 7.44 -11.70
C ILE A 30 -23.67 7.10 -10.37
N SER A 31 -24.40 7.03 -9.27
CA SER A 31 -23.83 6.63 -7.96
C SER A 31 -23.44 5.15 -7.87
N ALA A 32 -24.00 4.29 -8.70
CA ALA A 32 -23.68 2.86 -8.72
C ALA A 32 -22.36 2.51 -9.45
N VAL A 33 -21.70 3.48 -10.09
CA VAL A 33 -20.48 3.25 -10.90
C VAL A 33 -19.19 3.63 -10.16
N LEU A 34 -19.29 4.17 -8.94
CA LEU A 34 -18.11 4.38 -8.10
C LEU A 34 -17.79 3.07 -7.33
N GLU A 35 -17.48 2.02 -8.06
CA GLU A 35 -16.89 0.82 -7.46
C GLU A 35 -15.50 1.20 -6.96
N ALA A 36 -15.31 1.18 -5.64
CA ALA A 36 -13.98 1.36 -5.06
C ALA A 36 -13.11 0.23 -5.61
N LYS A 37 -12.04 0.57 -6.33
CA LYS A 37 -11.10 -0.42 -6.85
C LYS A 37 -10.52 -1.20 -5.68
N ASP A 38 -10.56 -2.52 -5.76
CA ASP A 38 -9.94 -3.41 -4.79
C ASP A 38 -8.41 -3.50 -5.00
N VAL A 39 -7.73 -4.10 -4.05
CA VAL A 39 -6.26 -4.25 -4.11
C VAL A 39 -5.80 -5.08 -5.31
N LYS A 40 -6.60 -6.06 -5.76
CA LYS A 40 -6.28 -6.90 -6.94
C LYS A 40 -6.36 -6.09 -8.22
N THR A 41 -7.38 -5.25 -8.36
CA THR A 41 -7.52 -4.32 -9.48
C THR A 41 -6.36 -3.31 -9.51
N MET A 42 -5.94 -2.79 -8.36
CA MET A 42 -4.77 -1.92 -8.26
C MET A 42 -3.49 -2.67 -8.65
N PHE A 43 -3.28 -3.89 -8.16
CA PHE A 43 -2.12 -4.70 -8.55
C PHE A 43 -2.06 -4.97 -10.06
N LEU A 44 -3.18 -5.35 -10.69
CA LEU A 44 -3.25 -5.59 -12.14
C LEU A 44 -3.00 -4.33 -12.97
N SER A 45 -3.47 -3.17 -12.50
CA SER A 45 -3.32 -1.89 -13.19
C SER A 45 -2.05 -1.12 -12.81
N THR A 46 -1.12 -1.75 -12.06
CA THR A 46 0.15 -1.10 -11.69
C THR A 46 0.88 -0.57 -12.94
N PRO A 47 1.25 0.72 -12.95
CA PRO A 47 2.00 1.30 -14.06
C PRO A 47 3.37 0.64 -14.26
N ASP A 48 3.81 0.52 -15.51
CA ASP A 48 5.10 -0.08 -15.84
C ASP A 48 6.28 0.70 -15.24
N SER A 49 6.12 1.99 -14.96
CA SER A 49 7.11 2.80 -14.24
C SER A 49 7.36 2.33 -12.80
N ILE A 50 6.38 1.67 -12.18
CA ILE A 50 6.49 1.09 -10.83
C ILE A 50 6.90 -0.38 -10.92
N MET A 51 6.33 -1.12 -11.88
CA MET A 51 6.55 -2.56 -12.05
C MET A 51 7.14 -2.87 -13.44
N THR A 52 8.37 -2.43 -13.66
CA THR A 52 9.09 -2.60 -14.94
C THR A 52 9.41 -4.04 -15.31
N MET A 53 9.46 -4.93 -14.32
CA MET A 53 10.01 -6.29 -14.49
C MET A 53 8.96 -7.35 -14.77
N VAL A 54 7.66 -7.05 -14.56
CA VAL A 54 6.56 -8.00 -14.74
C VAL A 54 5.40 -7.30 -15.46
N ASP A 55 5.11 -7.76 -16.66
CA ASP A 55 4.02 -7.23 -17.47
C ASP A 55 2.64 -7.59 -16.91
N LYS A 56 1.59 -7.00 -17.49
CA LYS A 56 0.22 -7.23 -17.06
C LYS A 56 -0.17 -8.71 -17.15
N SER A 57 0.24 -9.43 -18.20
CA SER A 57 -0.06 -10.84 -18.39
C SER A 57 0.58 -11.72 -17.31
N GLY A 58 1.81 -11.37 -16.88
CA GLY A 58 2.47 -11.99 -15.74
C GLY A 58 1.72 -11.76 -14.43
N ARG A 59 1.23 -10.52 -14.21
CA ARG A 59 0.43 -10.19 -13.02
C ARG A 59 -0.91 -10.94 -12.99
N GLU A 60 -1.58 -11.07 -14.13
CA GLU A 60 -2.81 -11.86 -14.27
C GLU A 60 -2.59 -13.33 -13.90
N ARG A 61 -1.51 -13.94 -14.39
CA ARG A 61 -1.15 -15.31 -14.05
C ARG A 61 -0.87 -15.50 -12.56
N LEU A 62 -0.22 -14.53 -11.90
CA LEU A 62 0.07 -14.59 -10.47
C LEU A 62 -1.19 -14.58 -9.58
N LEU A 63 -2.31 -14.07 -10.07
CA LEU A 63 -3.59 -14.07 -9.36
C LEU A 63 -4.44 -15.33 -9.62
N MET A 64 -4.01 -16.21 -10.53
CA MET A 64 -4.69 -17.49 -10.78
C MET A 64 -4.46 -18.47 -9.63
N PRO A 65 -5.35 -19.45 -9.42
CA PRO A 65 -5.13 -20.52 -8.45
C PRO A 65 -3.81 -21.25 -8.71
N ALA A 66 -3.12 -21.64 -7.62
CA ALA A 66 -1.80 -22.25 -7.68
C ALA A 66 -1.69 -23.48 -8.58
N ASP A 67 -2.77 -24.24 -8.71
CA ASP A 67 -2.83 -25.45 -9.57
C ASP A 67 -2.79 -25.15 -11.09
N SER A 68 -2.98 -23.88 -11.46
CA SER A 68 -3.03 -23.43 -12.86
C SER A 68 -1.83 -22.55 -13.25
N ALA A 69 -0.98 -22.19 -12.31
CA ALA A 69 0.07 -21.20 -12.53
C ALA A 69 1.39 -21.87 -12.92
N ASP A 70 1.78 -21.72 -14.18
CA ASP A 70 3.19 -21.86 -14.56
C ASP A 70 4.04 -20.87 -13.75
N VAL A 71 5.31 -21.23 -13.51
CA VAL A 71 6.27 -20.33 -12.86
C VAL A 71 6.35 -19.02 -13.64
N VAL A 72 5.94 -17.93 -13.00
CA VAL A 72 6.06 -16.60 -13.61
C VAL A 72 7.47 -16.09 -13.36
N ARG A 73 8.10 -15.58 -14.43
CA ARG A 73 9.44 -15.00 -14.37
C ARG A 73 9.42 -13.53 -14.71
N ASN A 74 10.31 -12.77 -14.08
CA ASN A 74 10.52 -11.37 -14.44
C ASN A 74 11.35 -11.23 -15.72
N ALA A 75 11.49 -10.01 -16.22
CA ALA A 75 12.22 -9.72 -17.47
C ALA A 75 13.71 -10.15 -17.45
N LEU A 76 14.30 -10.39 -16.28
CA LEU A 76 15.66 -10.89 -16.10
C LEU A 76 15.73 -12.40 -15.91
N GLY A 77 14.59 -13.12 -16.03
CA GLY A 77 14.49 -14.55 -15.87
C GLY A 77 14.38 -15.03 -14.42
N GLY A 78 14.39 -14.12 -13.44
CA GLY A 78 14.19 -14.44 -12.03
C GLY A 78 12.74 -14.81 -11.73
N GLU A 79 12.54 -15.73 -10.79
CA GLU A 79 11.21 -16.14 -10.36
C GLU A 79 10.52 -15.04 -9.54
N VAL A 80 9.23 -14.84 -9.79
CA VAL A 80 8.39 -13.90 -9.05
C VAL A 80 7.23 -14.63 -8.40
N ARG A 81 6.75 -14.10 -7.27
CA ARG A 81 5.67 -14.76 -6.53
C ARG A 81 4.87 -13.77 -5.67
N ILE A 82 3.61 -14.11 -5.44
CA ILE A 82 2.81 -13.50 -4.38
C ILE A 82 2.95 -14.38 -3.13
N SER A 83 3.37 -13.80 -2.02
CA SER A 83 3.49 -14.49 -0.72
C SER A 83 2.30 -14.28 0.20
N VAL A 84 1.51 -13.23 -0.04
CA VAL A 84 0.24 -12.95 0.64
C VAL A 84 -0.74 -12.45 -0.41
N LEU A 85 -1.91 -13.07 -0.47
CA LEU A 85 -3.03 -12.67 -1.31
C LEU A 85 -4.30 -12.71 -0.46
N GLU A 86 -4.66 -11.56 0.08
CA GLU A 86 -5.84 -11.34 0.90
C GLU A 86 -6.76 -10.32 0.22
N ASP A 87 -7.96 -10.10 0.75
CA ASP A 87 -8.93 -9.18 0.16
C ASP A 87 -8.42 -7.73 0.11
N ASN A 88 -7.57 -7.35 1.07
CA ASN A 88 -7.04 -6.00 1.19
C ASN A 88 -5.51 -5.91 1.28
N LEU A 89 -4.78 -7.01 1.05
CA LEU A 89 -3.32 -7.04 1.10
C LEU A 89 -2.76 -7.96 0.02
N ILE A 90 -1.85 -7.43 -0.80
CA ILE A 90 -1.00 -8.22 -1.68
C ILE A 90 0.45 -7.95 -1.31
N VAL A 91 1.22 -9.03 -1.03
CA VAL A 91 2.68 -8.98 -0.87
C VAL A 91 3.31 -9.71 -2.05
N PHE A 92 3.94 -8.94 -2.92
CA PHE A 92 4.50 -9.38 -4.18
C PHE A 92 6.02 -9.27 -4.20
N HIS A 93 6.70 -10.38 -4.45
CA HIS A 93 8.14 -10.46 -4.65
C HIS A 93 8.45 -10.35 -6.14
N SER A 94 8.91 -9.19 -6.58
CA SER A 94 9.31 -8.95 -7.98
C SER A 94 10.72 -9.47 -8.29
N SER A 95 11.50 -9.73 -7.26
CA SER A 95 12.80 -10.39 -7.27
C SER A 95 13.16 -10.85 -5.85
N GLU A 96 14.31 -11.50 -5.68
CA GLU A 96 14.84 -11.81 -4.34
C GLU A 96 15.15 -10.55 -3.53
N ALA A 97 15.50 -9.46 -4.22
CA ALA A 97 15.90 -8.20 -3.59
C ALA A 97 14.81 -7.14 -3.51
N ARG A 98 13.59 -7.38 -4.05
CA ARG A 98 12.54 -6.36 -4.05
C ARG A 98 11.16 -6.94 -3.76
N VAL A 99 10.49 -6.36 -2.77
CA VAL A 99 9.13 -6.68 -2.37
C VAL A 99 8.25 -5.44 -2.45
N LEU A 100 7.07 -5.61 -3.02
CA LEU A 100 6.01 -4.60 -3.09
C LEU A 100 4.82 -5.07 -2.26
N GLU A 101 4.36 -4.24 -1.33
CA GLU A 101 3.16 -4.51 -0.53
C GLU A 101 2.08 -3.49 -0.89
N TYR A 102 0.91 -3.99 -1.28
CA TYR A 102 -0.24 -3.20 -1.70
C TYR A 102 -1.33 -3.32 -0.64
N ARG A 103 -1.80 -2.20 -0.11
CA ARG A 103 -2.97 -2.18 0.78
C ARG A 103 -3.87 -0.99 0.50
N MET A 104 -5.17 -1.24 0.39
CA MET A 104 -6.16 -0.17 0.33
C MET A 104 -6.44 0.32 1.75
N LEU A 105 -6.35 1.63 1.97
CA LEU A 105 -6.57 2.27 3.26
C LEU A 105 -7.77 3.21 3.17
N PRO A 106 -8.69 3.20 4.15
CA PRO A 106 -9.84 4.10 4.17
C PRO A 106 -9.38 5.54 4.46
N THR A 107 -9.99 6.51 3.80
CA THR A 107 -9.77 7.92 4.08
C THR A 107 -10.87 8.51 4.98
N GLU A 108 -10.61 9.65 5.60
CA GLU A 108 -11.62 10.38 6.39
C GLU A 108 -12.84 10.78 5.56
N LYS A 109 -12.74 10.83 4.24
CA LYS A 109 -13.83 11.20 3.31
C LYS A 109 -14.72 10.01 2.93
N GLY A 110 -14.38 8.80 3.38
CA GLY A 110 -15.09 7.58 3.00
C GLY A 110 -14.61 6.94 1.70
N ASP A 111 -13.60 7.53 1.04
CA ASP A 111 -12.91 6.93 -0.10
C ASP A 111 -11.81 5.98 0.40
N SER A 112 -11.16 5.31 -0.54
CA SER A 112 -9.96 4.51 -0.27
C SER A 112 -8.78 5.03 -1.11
N LEU A 113 -7.58 4.91 -0.55
CA LEU A 113 -6.34 5.14 -1.27
C LEU A 113 -5.45 3.89 -1.18
N LEU A 114 -4.62 3.70 -2.20
CA LEU A 114 -3.60 2.67 -2.17
C LEU A 114 -2.39 3.18 -1.39
N CYS A 115 -1.99 2.42 -0.36
CA CYS A 115 -0.67 2.53 0.24
C CYS A 115 0.23 1.46 -0.36
N LEU A 116 1.28 1.90 -1.05
CA LEU A 116 2.30 1.03 -1.64
C LEU A 116 3.58 1.15 -0.83
N ILE A 117 4.04 0.01 -0.30
CA ILE A 117 5.36 -0.12 0.31
C ILE A 117 6.27 -0.80 -0.70
N ASP A 118 7.36 -0.15 -1.09
CA ASP A 118 8.38 -0.69 -1.98
C ASP A 118 9.67 -0.87 -1.19
N THR A 119 10.04 -2.13 -0.95
CA THR A 119 11.19 -2.49 -0.12
C THR A 119 12.28 -3.13 -0.97
N TYR A 120 13.46 -2.56 -0.91
CA TYR A 120 14.68 -3.14 -1.47
C TYR A 120 15.51 -3.77 -0.36
N PHE A 121 15.90 -5.02 -0.59
CA PHE A 121 16.75 -5.78 0.33
C PHE A 121 18.19 -5.79 -0.16
N GLY A 122 19.06 -5.26 0.70
CA GLY A 122 20.50 -5.51 0.67
C GLY A 122 20.85 -6.39 1.88
N PRO A 123 21.79 -6.00 2.75
CA PRO A 123 22.00 -6.70 4.03
C PRO A 123 20.79 -6.55 4.97
N VAL A 124 20.02 -5.45 4.83
CA VAL A 124 18.71 -5.19 5.47
C VAL A 124 17.80 -4.47 4.49
N GLY A 125 16.48 -4.49 4.76
CA GLY A 125 15.51 -3.83 3.90
C GLY A 125 15.52 -2.31 4.09
N GLU A 126 15.32 -1.58 2.99
CA GLU A 126 14.98 -0.15 2.98
C GLU A 126 13.69 0.06 2.20
N SER A 127 12.73 0.77 2.79
CA SER A 127 11.39 0.93 2.24
C SER A 127 11.07 2.38 1.90
N THR A 128 10.32 2.56 0.82
CA THR A 128 9.57 3.78 0.55
C THR A 128 8.09 3.49 0.70
N VAL A 129 7.34 4.43 1.30
CA VAL A 129 5.88 4.34 1.47
C VAL A 129 5.25 5.46 0.67
N THR A 130 4.44 5.10 -0.32
CA THR A 130 3.82 6.05 -1.25
C THR A 130 2.32 5.80 -1.31
N PHE A 131 1.56 6.87 -1.34
CA PHE A 131 0.10 6.83 -1.47
C PHE A 131 -0.32 7.21 -2.89
N TYR A 132 -1.27 6.45 -3.42
CA TYR A 132 -1.87 6.67 -4.74
C TYR A 132 -3.39 6.68 -4.64
N ASP A 133 -4.03 7.48 -5.49
CA ASP A 133 -5.46 7.32 -5.74
C ASP A 133 -5.73 6.07 -6.61
N CYS A 134 -7.02 5.79 -6.86
CA CYS A 134 -7.40 4.65 -7.68
C CYS A 134 -6.97 4.76 -9.16
N ASP A 135 -6.50 5.91 -9.63
CA ASP A 135 -6.02 6.14 -10.98
C ASP A 135 -4.48 6.25 -11.07
N TRP A 136 -3.79 5.82 -10.00
CA TRP A 136 -2.34 5.84 -9.87
C TRP A 136 -1.71 7.23 -9.84
N ASN A 137 -2.48 8.28 -9.55
CA ASN A 137 -1.89 9.57 -9.25
C ASN A 137 -1.30 9.53 -7.83
N MET A 138 -0.05 9.91 -7.70
CA MET A 138 0.59 9.99 -6.39
C MET A 138 -0.04 11.10 -5.56
N THR A 139 -0.62 10.75 -4.42
CA THR A 139 -1.27 11.69 -3.49
C THR A 139 -0.36 12.12 -2.36
N GLY A 140 0.71 11.34 -2.08
CA GLY A 140 1.70 11.68 -1.07
C GLY A 140 2.74 10.60 -0.85
N ARG A 141 3.69 10.91 0.03
CA ARG A 141 4.69 9.97 0.56
C ARG A 141 4.71 10.08 2.07
N PHE A 142 5.02 8.96 2.72
CA PHE A 142 5.18 8.91 4.16
C PHE A 142 6.68 8.78 4.50
N ASP A 143 7.20 9.72 5.28
CA ASP A 143 8.60 9.68 5.71
C ASP A 143 8.74 8.82 6.97
N LEU A 144 9.24 7.60 6.79
CA LEU A 144 9.52 6.68 7.89
C LEU A 144 10.58 7.21 8.87
N ARG A 145 11.46 8.12 8.43
CA ARG A 145 12.57 8.64 9.24
C ARG A 145 12.09 9.51 10.39
N GLU A 146 10.94 10.18 10.23
CA GLU A 146 10.32 10.97 11.30
C GLU A 146 9.92 10.12 12.52
N PHE A 147 9.74 8.82 12.32
CA PHE A 147 9.32 7.87 13.35
C PHE A 147 10.47 6.99 13.87
N CYS A 148 11.68 7.17 13.36
CA CYS A 148 12.85 6.43 13.80
C CYS A 148 13.27 6.88 15.19
N ASP A 149 13.25 5.94 16.16
CA ASP A 149 13.75 6.20 17.51
C ASP A 149 15.26 5.92 17.59
N LYS A 150 16.05 6.96 17.28
CA LYS A 150 17.51 6.88 17.35
C LYS A 150 18.00 6.55 18.76
N SER A 151 17.29 7.01 19.81
CA SER A 151 17.65 6.74 21.21
C SER A 151 17.47 5.26 21.56
N ALA A 152 16.37 4.64 21.10
CA ALA A 152 16.14 3.22 21.30
C ALA A 152 17.18 2.36 20.56
N ILE A 153 17.55 2.74 19.33
CA ILE A 153 18.63 2.07 18.59
C ILE A 153 19.96 2.19 19.37
N PHE A 154 20.30 3.40 19.80
CA PHE A 154 21.54 3.67 20.54
C PHE A 154 21.60 2.87 21.86
N ASN A 155 20.53 2.83 22.64
CA ASN A 155 20.46 2.06 23.86
C ASN A 155 20.58 0.56 23.62
N SER A 156 19.99 0.06 22.52
CA SER A 156 20.12 -1.35 22.11
C SER A 156 21.55 -1.70 21.73
N VAL A 157 22.27 -0.75 21.12
CA VAL A 157 23.70 -0.91 20.79
C VAL A 157 24.56 -0.97 22.04
N LYS A 158 24.38 -0.08 23.00
CA LYS A 158 25.13 -0.07 24.26
C LYS A 158 25.06 -1.39 25.03
N ASN A 159 23.92 -2.06 25.00
CA ASN A 159 23.71 -3.34 25.66
C ASN A 159 24.40 -4.52 24.97
N VAL A 160 24.94 -4.33 23.78
CA VAL A 160 25.46 -5.39 22.93
C VAL A 160 26.98 -5.34 22.79
N SER A 161 27.60 -4.18 23.01
CA SER A 161 29.04 -4.02 22.81
C SER A 161 29.66 -3.05 23.84
N ASP A 162 30.38 -3.60 24.80
CA ASP A 162 31.34 -2.84 25.58
C ASP A 162 32.51 -2.49 24.65
N GLY A 163 32.57 -1.26 24.15
CA GLY A 163 33.72 -0.71 23.43
C GLY A 163 33.63 -0.63 21.91
N ALA A 164 32.51 -0.91 21.27
CA ALA A 164 32.37 -0.67 19.84
C ALA A 164 32.45 0.82 19.48
N LEU A 165 33.38 1.15 18.59
CA LEU A 165 33.42 2.45 17.90
C LEU A 165 32.16 2.55 17.06
N PHE A 166 31.23 3.44 17.45
CA PHE A 166 30.04 3.71 16.66
C PHE A 166 30.42 4.63 15.51
N PRO A 167 30.34 4.17 14.24
CA PRO A 167 30.27 5.12 13.16
C PRO A 167 29.08 6.03 13.45
N GLU A 168 29.25 7.31 13.20
CA GLU A 168 28.22 8.31 13.40
C GLU A 168 26.86 7.76 12.91
N LEU A 169 25.91 7.61 13.82
CA LEU A 169 24.58 7.03 13.61
C LEU A 169 23.70 7.93 12.73
N GLU A 170 24.24 8.38 11.59
CA GLU A 170 23.58 9.37 10.78
C GLU A 170 22.33 8.82 10.08
N ASN A 171 22.35 7.57 9.61
CA ASN A 171 21.27 7.06 8.78
C ASN A 171 20.98 5.57 9.01
N PRO A 172 20.10 5.19 9.95
CA PRO A 172 19.62 3.81 10.03
C PRO A 172 18.87 3.44 8.75
N LEU A 173 19.01 2.20 8.31
CA LEU A 173 18.17 1.65 7.25
C LEU A 173 16.80 1.33 7.84
N ILE A 174 15.74 1.75 7.17
CA ILE A 174 14.39 1.65 7.69
C ILE A 174 13.53 0.88 6.70
N SER A 175 13.01 -0.26 7.13
CA SER A 175 12.02 -1.01 6.38
C SER A 175 10.64 -0.91 7.04
N ALA A 176 9.61 -1.08 6.21
CA ALA A 176 8.23 -1.13 6.65
C ALA A 176 7.51 -2.32 6.02
N SER A 177 6.52 -2.84 6.72
CA SER A 177 5.61 -3.86 6.21
C SER A 177 4.25 -3.71 6.86
N PHE A 178 3.18 -4.16 6.21
CA PHE A 178 1.88 -4.22 6.83
C PHE A 178 1.77 -5.37 7.84
N ASP A 179 1.13 -5.10 8.96
CA ASP A 179 0.73 -6.16 9.89
C ASP A 179 -0.38 -7.00 9.23
N LYS A 180 -0.20 -8.32 9.20
CA LYS A 180 -1.17 -9.23 8.57
C LYS A 180 -2.47 -9.39 9.34
N LYS A 181 -2.45 -9.14 10.64
CA LYS A 181 -3.60 -9.33 11.55
C LYS A 181 -4.33 -8.02 11.84
N ARG A 182 -3.65 -6.89 11.70
CA ARG A 182 -4.17 -5.56 12.01
C ARG A 182 -4.10 -4.71 10.75
N GLU A 183 -5.22 -4.61 10.03
CA GLU A 183 -5.29 -4.02 8.69
C GLU A 183 -4.78 -2.58 8.58
N GLU A 184 -4.93 -1.79 9.64
CA GLU A 184 -4.51 -0.38 9.66
C GLU A 184 -3.11 -0.17 10.27
N VAL A 185 -2.37 -1.25 10.57
CA VAL A 185 -1.07 -1.15 11.23
C VAL A 185 0.07 -1.44 10.26
N LEU A 186 1.03 -0.52 10.26
CA LEU A 186 2.31 -0.62 9.61
C LEU A 186 3.38 -0.90 10.67
N VAL A 187 4.17 -1.92 10.46
CA VAL A 187 5.32 -2.26 11.30
C VAL A 187 6.58 -1.70 10.66
N MET A 188 7.15 -0.69 11.29
CA MET A 188 8.42 -0.10 10.88
C MET A 188 9.56 -0.79 11.64
N THR A 189 10.61 -1.16 10.93
CA THR A 189 11.83 -1.75 11.50
C THR A 189 13.02 -0.87 11.15
N SER A 190 13.63 -0.24 12.15
CA SER A 190 14.87 0.49 12.01
C SER A 190 16.04 -0.45 12.30
N CYS A 191 16.98 -0.52 11.39
CA CYS A 191 18.13 -1.43 11.45
C CYS A 191 19.44 -0.68 11.42
N LEU A 192 20.37 -1.09 12.29
CA LEU A 192 21.75 -0.64 12.26
C LEU A 192 22.68 -1.87 12.12
N PRO A 193 23.44 -1.98 11.03
CA PRO A 193 24.50 -2.97 10.94
C PRO A 193 25.67 -2.55 11.84
N VAL A 194 26.06 -3.38 12.79
CA VAL A 194 27.20 -3.16 13.69
C VAL A 194 28.31 -4.10 13.28
N LEU A 195 29.50 -3.56 13.06
CA LEU A 195 30.71 -4.35 12.84
C LEU A 195 31.29 -4.70 14.24
N ASN A 196 31.48 -5.98 14.52
CA ASN A 196 32.12 -6.44 15.73
C ASN A 196 33.59 -6.76 15.43
N ASP A 197 34.56 -6.09 16.10
CA ASP A 197 35.99 -6.23 15.84
C ASP A 197 36.54 -7.62 16.22
N GLU A 198 35.88 -8.35 17.11
CA GLU A 198 36.36 -9.67 17.56
C GLU A 198 35.97 -10.84 16.66
N GLU A 199 34.92 -10.68 15.86
CA GLU A 199 34.49 -11.67 14.88
C GLU A 199 34.39 -11.05 13.48
N LYS A 200 35.50 -10.89 12.80
CA LYS A 200 35.65 -10.25 11.46
C LYS A 200 34.68 -10.74 10.36
N ASN A 201 33.76 -11.67 10.64
CA ASN A 201 32.85 -12.27 9.66
C ASN A 201 31.38 -12.34 10.09
N LYS A 202 30.97 -11.83 11.25
CA LYS A 202 29.55 -11.84 11.66
C LYS A 202 29.05 -10.42 11.88
N GLN A 203 28.35 -9.91 10.87
CA GLN A 203 27.64 -8.65 10.96
C GLN A 203 26.43 -8.80 11.92
N LYS A 204 26.46 -8.13 13.07
CA LYS A 204 25.33 -8.09 14.00
C LYS A 204 24.38 -6.97 13.57
N ILE A 205 23.12 -7.31 13.37
CA ILE A 205 22.09 -6.34 12.99
C ILE A 205 21.23 -6.04 14.22
N ILE A 206 21.24 -4.80 14.64
CA ILE A 206 20.34 -4.30 15.69
C ILE A 206 19.06 -3.85 15.02
N LYS A 207 17.93 -4.31 15.56
CA LYS A 207 16.59 -4.00 15.04
C LYS A 207 15.73 -3.40 16.14
N VAL A 208 15.10 -2.26 15.84
CA VAL A 208 14.07 -1.65 16.67
C VAL A 208 12.78 -1.57 15.87
N GLN A 209 11.70 -2.09 16.42
CA GLN A 209 10.39 -2.08 15.78
C GLN A 209 9.49 -1.01 16.38
N THR A 210 8.76 -0.32 15.53
CA THR A 210 7.74 0.66 15.89
C THR A 210 6.46 0.36 15.12
N ASN A 211 5.34 0.28 15.84
CA ASN A 211 4.03 0.11 15.20
C ASN A 211 3.41 1.49 14.94
N LEU A 212 2.94 1.67 13.72
CA LEU A 212 2.25 2.88 13.29
C LEU A 212 0.84 2.52 12.85
N LYS A 213 -0.16 3.26 13.33
CA LYS A 213 -1.57 3.05 12.98
C LYS A 213 -2.01 4.11 11.97
N TRP A 214 -2.78 3.69 10.97
CA TRP A 214 -3.42 4.58 10.02
C TRP A 214 -4.53 5.39 10.69
N GLY A 215 -4.55 6.69 10.46
CA GLY A 215 -5.51 7.63 11.04
C GLY A 215 -6.42 8.31 10.00
N GLY A 216 -6.62 7.67 8.83
CA GLY A 216 -7.48 8.21 7.76
C GLY A 216 -6.78 9.21 6.83
N LYS A 217 -5.62 9.73 7.22
CA LYS A 217 -4.83 10.69 6.43
C LYS A 217 -3.32 10.40 6.47
N THR A 218 -2.82 9.94 7.59
CA THR A 218 -1.39 9.62 7.81
C THR A 218 -1.26 8.55 8.88
N PHE A 219 -0.09 7.91 8.94
CA PHE A 219 0.24 7.01 10.03
C PHE A 219 0.68 7.80 11.27
N LYS A 220 0.37 7.26 12.47
CA LYS A 220 0.78 7.78 13.78
C LYS A 220 1.31 6.64 14.63
N ARG A 221 2.15 6.94 15.63
CA ARG A 221 2.58 5.91 16.59
C ARG A 221 1.37 5.30 17.29
N CYS A 222 1.39 3.98 17.47
CA CYS A 222 0.48 3.32 18.39
C CYS A 222 0.86 3.74 19.83
N GLU A 223 -0.11 4.16 20.61
CA GLU A 223 0.05 4.41 22.04
C GLU A 223 0.15 3.08 22.82
#